data_4c679038073bb7ba1eaa262d38525ee2
#
_entry.id   4c679038073bb7ba1eaa262d38525ee2
#
_cell.length_a   1.000
_cell.length_b   1.000
_cell.length_c   1.000
_cell.angle_alpha   90.00
_cell.angle_beta   90.00
_cell.angle_gamma   90.00
#
_symmetry.space_group_name_H-M   'P 1'
#
loop_
_entity.id
_entity.type
_entity.pdbx_description
1 polymer ?
#
loop_
_entity_poly.entity_id
_entity_poly.type
_entity_poly.pdbx_seq_one_letter_code
_entity_poly.pdbx_strand_id
1 'polypeptide(L)'
;MRDFESVDNNMMIGKLSAVEIADRFGTPLYVTDENALRDNFRKINEAFNRHMPTRIHYACKANTNLAILRVLEQEGSFIDAVSVGEVDISIRAGFAPNRILYSGVSVPNKDLKALVAREVLINIDSISEMRRLTKLVTDIPVSIRINPAVGSGHHEKVVTGAKGTKFGIPKDQVIAAFREAKELGLRPVGIHAHTGSGGLNTQPFIDVTQVLVAFANEIEEELGISLEFLDIGGGIGIPYRPEEKGLDLDSLAEEITYIVKENTSIPTFALEPGRFIVADSTVLLTRVNDIKEAGEKNFLGVDAGFNTLIRPAFYGSYHHAAIANRFSLPGEVNYDIVGPICETSDYLAKDRLLPKAEEGDLVAIYDAGAYGFVMSSQYNSRPRCREVLVDGEHASLIREAESLDDILKHQRIPSRLML
;
A
#
# COMPACT_ATOMS: atom_id res chain seq x y z
N MET A 1 -0.31 8.14 -14.70
CA MET A 1 -1.24 7.02 -14.96
C MET A 1 -0.59 6.11 -15.98
N ARG A 2 -0.72 4.81 -15.82
CA ARG A 2 -0.14 3.82 -16.75
C ARG A 2 -0.89 3.81 -18.08
N ASP A 3 -0.13 3.75 -19.18
CA ASP A 3 -0.68 3.53 -20.52
C ASP A 3 -0.74 2.02 -20.81
N PHE A 4 -1.85 1.57 -21.38
CA PHE A 4 -2.05 0.19 -21.83
C PHE A 4 -2.08 0.14 -23.36
N GLU A 5 -1.47 -0.88 -23.91
CA GLU A 5 -1.54 -1.14 -25.35
C GLU A 5 -2.96 -1.56 -25.76
N SER A 6 -3.30 -1.31 -27.02
CA SER A 6 -4.55 -1.74 -27.63
C SER A 6 -4.25 -2.60 -28.86
N VAL A 7 -4.86 -3.78 -28.89
CA VAL A 7 -4.84 -4.66 -30.07
C VAL A 7 -6.29 -5.02 -30.43
N ASP A 8 -6.69 -4.76 -31.64
CA ASP A 8 -8.07 -5.01 -32.12
C ASP A 8 -9.15 -4.44 -31.19
N ASN A 9 -8.96 -3.21 -30.72
CA ASN A 9 -9.79 -2.51 -29.73
C ASN A 9 -9.82 -3.13 -28.33
N ASN A 10 -9.03 -4.15 -28.04
CA ASN A 10 -8.93 -4.73 -26.73
C ASN A 10 -7.74 -4.16 -25.95
N MET A 11 -7.97 -3.85 -24.67
CA MET A 11 -6.92 -3.49 -23.72
C MET A 11 -6.02 -4.69 -23.47
N MET A 12 -4.70 -4.47 -23.52
CA MET A 12 -3.71 -5.50 -23.26
C MET A 12 -3.11 -5.37 -21.86
N ILE A 13 -2.95 -6.49 -21.15
CA ILE A 13 -2.22 -6.60 -19.89
C ILE A 13 -1.08 -7.58 -20.10
N GLY A 14 0.16 -7.11 -20.08
CA GLY A 14 1.26 -7.86 -20.67
C GLY A 14 1.01 -8.10 -22.16
N LYS A 15 1.05 -9.35 -22.59
CA LYS A 15 0.74 -9.74 -23.98
C LYS A 15 -0.66 -10.40 -24.14
N LEU A 16 -1.46 -10.44 -23.08
CA LEU A 16 -2.79 -11.02 -23.08
C LEU A 16 -3.85 -9.93 -23.14
N SER A 17 -4.94 -10.20 -23.85
CA SER A 17 -6.07 -9.28 -23.82
C SER A 17 -6.83 -9.38 -22.49
N ALA A 18 -7.30 -8.25 -21.98
CA ALA A 18 -8.13 -8.21 -20.78
C ALA A 18 -9.38 -9.11 -20.92
N VAL A 19 -9.91 -9.23 -22.15
CA VAL A 19 -11.07 -10.08 -22.45
C VAL A 19 -10.72 -11.55 -22.25
N GLU A 20 -9.60 -12.04 -22.83
CA GLU A 20 -9.16 -13.44 -22.66
C GLU A 20 -8.94 -13.78 -21.18
N ILE A 21 -8.35 -12.85 -20.43
CA ILE A 21 -8.13 -13.04 -18.98
C ILE A 21 -9.48 -13.13 -18.26
N ALA A 22 -10.40 -12.21 -18.54
CA ALA A 22 -11.72 -12.20 -17.92
C ALA A 22 -12.57 -13.44 -18.29
N ASP A 23 -12.51 -13.89 -19.53
CA ASP A 23 -13.24 -15.09 -19.98
C ASP A 23 -12.68 -16.36 -19.34
N ARG A 24 -11.37 -16.44 -19.13
CA ARG A 24 -10.71 -17.58 -18.50
C ARG A 24 -10.95 -17.66 -16.99
N PHE A 25 -10.92 -16.54 -16.29
CA PHE A 25 -10.94 -16.52 -14.82
C PHE A 25 -12.25 -15.99 -14.21
N GLY A 26 -13.14 -15.42 -15.04
CA GLY A 26 -14.38 -14.76 -14.60
C GLY A 26 -14.15 -13.37 -14.02
N THR A 27 -15.26 -12.66 -13.77
CA THR A 27 -15.29 -11.34 -13.14
C THR A 27 -16.17 -11.37 -11.88
N PRO A 28 -16.01 -10.41 -10.92
CA PRO A 28 -14.93 -9.42 -10.86
C PRO A 28 -13.58 -10.06 -10.60
N LEU A 29 -12.49 -9.42 -11.08
CA LEU A 29 -11.15 -9.99 -11.08
C LEU A 29 -10.08 -8.91 -10.92
N TYR A 30 -9.19 -9.04 -9.95
CA TYR A 30 -7.96 -8.24 -9.92
C TYR A 30 -6.89 -8.88 -10.80
N VAL A 31 -6.31 -8.09 -11.70
CA VAL A 31 -5.24 -8.54 -12.60
C VAL A 31 -4.00 -7.67 -12.41
N THR A 32 -2.92 -8.29 -11.96
CA THR A 32 -1.63 -7.64 -11.75
C THR A 32 -0.68 -8.00 -12.89
N ASP A 33 -0.08 -7.00 -13.51
CA ASP A 33 1.04 -7.17 -14.43
C ASP A 33 2.34 -7.24 -13.63
N GLU A 34 3.02 -8.38 -13.70
CA GLU A 34 4.27 -8.64 -12.97
C GLU A 34 5.40 -7.72 -13.43
N ASN A 35 5.50 -7.45 -14.71
CA ASN A 35 6.56 -6.59 -15.24
C ASN A 35 6.41 -5.15 -14.70
N ALA A 36 5.20 -4.61 -14.71
CA ALA A 36 4.94 -3.30 -14.13
C ALA A 36 5.25 -3.24 -12.64
N LEU A 37 4.91 -4.29 -11.89
CA LEU A 37 5.24 -4.40 -10.48
C LEU A 37 6.75 -4.36 -10.23
N ARG A 38 7.52 -5.14 -11.00
CA ARG A 38 8.98 -5.17 -10.94
C ARG A 38 9.60 -3.83 -11.31
N ASP A 39 9.12 -3.23 -12.39
CA ASP A 39 9.63 -1.95 -12.91
C ASP A 39 9.40 -0.81 -11.92
N ASN A 40 8.23 -0.77 -11.25
CA ASN A 40 7.94 0.21 -10.21
C ASN A 40 8.90 0.07 -9.02
N PHE A 41 9.18 -1.16 -8.60
CA PHE A 41 10.16 -1.39 -7.53
C PHE A 41 11.57 -0.99 -7.95
N ARG A 42 12.02 -1.42 -9.14
CA ARG A 42 13.35 -1.09 -9.68
C ARG A 42 13.52 0.41 -9.80
N LYS A 43 12.53 1.11 -10.32
CA LYS A 43 12.56 2.56 -10.50
C LYS A 43 12.86 3.31 -9.19
N ILE A 44 12.17 3.00 -8.11
CA ILE A 44 12.43 3.65 -6.82
C ILE A 44 13.74 3.18 -6.20
N ASN A 45 14.05 1.90 -6.31
CA ASN A 45 15.29 1.32 -5.79
C ASN A 45 16.53 1.92 -6.45
N GLU A 46 16.53 2.05 -7.77
CA GLU A 46 17.64 2.61 -8.54
C GLU A 46 17.79 4.12 -8.31
N ALA A 47 16.68 4.87 -8.24
CA ALA A 47 16.73 6.31 -7.99
C ALA A 47 17.50 6.63 -6.71
N PHE A 48 17.20 5.94 -5.61
CA PHE A 48 17.84 6.20 -4.32
C PHE A 48 19.21 5.53 -4.17
N ASN A 49 19.35 4.25 -4.56
CA ASN A 49 20.63 3.52 -4.39
C ASN A 49 21.76 4.04 -5.29
N ARG A 50 21.46 4.84 -6.31
CA ARG A 50 22.46 5.58 -7.09
C ARG A 50 23.25 6.57 -6.25
N HIS A 51 22.64 7.12 -5.21
CA HIS A 51 23.20 8.19 -4.40
C HIS A 51 23.76 7.72 -3.05
N MET A 52 23.06 6.81 -2.35
CA MET A 52 23.55 6.20 -1.11
C MET A 52 22.87 4.85 -0.88
N PRO A 53 23.46 3.95 -0.07
CA PRO A 53 22.82 2.69 0.30
C PRO A 53 21.43 2.93 0.87
N THR A 54 20.41 2.38 0.21
CA THR A 54 18.99 2.61 0.57
C THR A 54 18.25 1.29 0.68
N ARG A 55 17.49 1.11 1.75
CA ARG A 55 16.58 -0.02 1.95
C ARG A 55 15.16 0.40 1.54
N ILE A 56 14.59 -0.30 0.59
CA ILE A 56 13.19 -0.10 0.20
C ILE A 56 12.34 -1.13 0.93
N HIS A 57 11.67 -0.70 2.00
CA HIS A 57 10.73 -1.51 2.77
C HIS A 57 9.34 -1.43 2.12
N TYR A 58 8.97 -2.44 1.35
CA TYR A 58 7.62 -2.46 0.78
C TYR A 58 6.58 -2.48 1.90
N ALA A 59 5.71 -1.46 1.95
CA ALA A 59 4.60 -1.40 2.91
C ALA A 59 3.52 -2.42 2.52
N CYS A 60 3.62 -3.64 3.07
CA CYS A 60 2.83 -4.78 2.63
C CYS A 60 1.33 -4.64 2.91
N LYS A 61 0.93 -3.73 3.81
CA LYS A 61 -0.46 -3.30 4.00
C LYS A 61 -1.16 -2.84 2.72
N ALA A 62 -0.40 -2.42 1.70
CA ALA A 62 -0.98 -2.02 0.41
C ALA A 62 -1.50 -3.23 -0.39
N ASN A 63 -0.79 -4.35 -0.37
CA ASN A 63 -1.20 -5.64 -0.94
C ASN A 63 -0.38 -6.77 -0.33
N THR A 64 -1.04 -7.71 0.34
CA THR A 64 -0.42 -8.85 1.05
C THR A 64 -0.51 -10.18 0.30
N ASN A 65 -0.81 -10.17 -1.01
CA ASN A 65 -0.85 -11.41 -1.79
C ASN A 65 0.54 -12.07 -1.81
N LEU A 66 0.61 -13.37 -1.50
CA LEU A 66 1.87 -14.12 -1.41
C LEU A 66 2.70 -14.08 -2.70
N ALA A 67 2.04 -14.13 -3.87
CA ALA A 67 2.76 -14.07 -5.15
C ALA A 67 3.37 -12.68 -5.37
N ILE A 68 2.64 -11.60 -5.07
CA ILE A 68 3.14 -10.22 -5.15
C ILE A 68 4.33 -10.02 -4.21
N LEU A 69 4.21 -10.48 -2.96
CA LEU A 69 5.31 -10.42 -1.99
C LEU A 69 6.53 -11.23 -2.47
N ARG A 70 6.30 -12.40 -3.10
CA ARG A 70 7.39 -13.22 -3.63
C ARG A 70 8.11 -12.55 -4.80
N VAL A 71 7.39 -11.88 -5.69
CA VAL A 71 7.98 -11.07 -6.77
C VAL A 71 8.89 -9.98 -6.18
N LEU A 72 8.42 -9.27 -5.16
CA LEU A 72 9.19 -8.21 -4.50
C LEU A 72 10.39 -8.74 -3.70
N GLU A 73 10.27 -9.93 -3.11
CA GLU A 73 11.40 -10.59 -2.45
C GLU A 73 12.52 -10.90 -3.46
N GLN A 74 12.18 -11.40 -4.65
CA GLN A 74 13.11 -11.64 -5.74
C GLN A 74 13.80 -10.38 -6.25
N GLU A 75 13.11 -9.23 -6.23
CA GLU A 75 13.69 -7.92 -6.59
C GLU A 75 14.59 -7.35 -5.47
N GLY A 76 14.69 -8.00 -4.33
CA GLY A 76 15.53 -7.54 -3.23
C GLY A 76 14.85 -6.58 -2.26
N SER A 77 13.53 -6.45 -2.26
CA SER A 77 12.78 -5.61 -1.32
C SER A 77 13.00 -6.01 0.13
N PHE A 78 12.89 -5.05 1.05
CA PHE A 78 12.60 -5.25 2.47
C PHE A 78 11.09 -5.13 2.68
N ILE A 79 10.61 -5.34 3.92
CA ILE A 79 9.19 -5.24 4.29
C ILE A 79 8.97 -4.23 5.41
N ASP A 80 7.96 -3.37 5.25
CA ASP A 80 7.27 -2.69 6.35
C ASP A 80 5.97 -3.46 6.65
N ALA A 81 5.86 -4.01 7.87
CA ALA A 81 4.70 -4.75 8.36
C ALA A 81 4.10 -4.07 9.58
N VAL A 82 2.77 -4.02 9.68
CA VAL A 82 2.05 -3.35 10.77
C VAL A 82 1.22 -4.30 11.65
N SER A 83 1.34 -5.60 11.42
CA SER A 83 0.73 -6.65 12.23
C SER A 83 1.55 -7.92 12.23
N VAL A 84 1.39 -8.77 13.25
CA VAL A 84 2.02 -10.11 13.29
C VAL A 84 1.58 -10.96 12.10
N GLY A 85 0.33 -10.79 11.63
CA GLY A 85 -0.16 -11.47 10.44
C GLY A 85 0.62 -11.08 9.19
N GLU A 86 0.91 -9.81 9.00
CA GLU A 86 1.74 -9.34 7.87
C GLU A 86 3.19 -9.84 7.95
N VAL A 87 3.76 -9.90 9.16
CA VAL A 87 5.08 -10.53 9.38
C VAL A 87 5.05 -12.00 8.96
N ASP A 88 4.06 -12.78 9.40
CA ASP A 88 3.94 -14.20 9.07
C ASP A 88 3.73 -14.45 7.58
N ILE A 89 2.92 -13.62 6.92
CA ILE A 89 2.70 -13.68 5.48
C ILE A 89 4.01 -13.38 4.73
N SER A 90 4.77 -12.38 5.17
CA SER A 90 6.05 -12.00 4.57
C SER A 90 7.10 -13.10 4.71
N ILE A 91 7.20 -13.73 5.89
CA ILE A 91 8.08 -14.90 6.09
C ILE A 91 7.67 -16.07 5.17
N ARG A 92 6.37 -16.33 5.01
CA ARG A 92 5.87 -17.35 4.08
C ARG A 92 6.17 -17.05 2.62
N ALA A 93 6.21 -15.75 2.26
CA ALA A 93 6.61 -15.31 0.92
C ALA A 93 8.12 -15.45 0.68
N GLY A 94 8.92 -15.72 1.72
CA GLY A 94 10.36 -15.97 1.62
C GLY A 94 11.26 -14.89 2.18
N PHE A 95 10.70 -13.83 2.78
CA PHE A 95 11.52 -12.79 3.43
C PHE A 95 12.18 -13.33 4.69
N ALA A 96 13.50 -13.10 4.81
CA ALA A 96 14.22 -13.36 6.05
C ALA A 96 13.79 -12.35 7.14
N PRO A 97 13.72 -12.76 8.43
CA PRO A 97 13.29 -11.86 9.51
C PRO A 97 14.06 -10.53 9.59
N ASN A 98 15.35 -10.55 9.33
CA ASN A 98 16.20 -9.35 9.32
C ASN A 98 15.92 -8.38 8.15
N ARG A 99 15.03 -8.73 7.25
CA ARG A 99 14.52 -7.87 6.16
C ARG A 99 13.13 -7.32 6.44
N ILE A 100 12.60 -7.55 7.65
CA ILE A 100 11.27 -7.11 8.06
C ILE A 100 11.40 -6.08 9.17
N LEU A 101 10.89 -4.87 8.92
CA LEU A 101 10.65 -3.82 9.90
C LEU A 101 9.18 -3.91 10.34
N TYR A 102 8.94 -3.98 11.63
CA TYR A 102 7.59 -3.91 12.19
C TYR A 102 7.31 -2.48 12.68
N SER A 103 6.35 -1.81 12.08
CA SER A 103 6.00 -0.41 12.37
C SER A 103 4.54 -0.24 12.85
N GLY A 104 4.00 -1.25 13.55
CA GLY A 104 2.64 -1.21 14.10
C GLY A 104 2.46 -0.18 15.20
N VAL A 105 1.20 0.15 15.50
CA VAL A 105 0.81 1.08 16.58
C VAL A 105 -0.16 0.40 17.55
N SER A 106 -0.19 0.87 18.80
CA SER A 106 -1.07 0.30 19.84
C SER A 106 -0.88 -1.21 20.03
N VAL A 107 0.37 -1.67 19.99
CA VAL A 107 0.77 -3.09 19.96
C VAL A 107 0.47 -3.77 21.28
N PRO A 108 -0.33 -4.86 21.33
CA PRO A 108 -0.59 -5.60 22.56
C PRO A 108 0.60 -6.48 22.97
N ASN A 109 0.71 -6.81 24.25
CA ASN A 109 1.83 -7.61 24.76
C ASN A 109 1.99 -8.99 24.09
N LYS A 110 0.88 -9.61 23.68
CA LYS A 110 0.94 -10.87 22.94
C LYS A 110 1.66 -10.73 21.60
N ASP A 111 1.46 -9.60 20.92
CA ASP A 111 2.08 -9.33 19.62
C ASP A 111 3.57 -8.95 19.80
N LEU A 112 3.92 -8.17 20.84
CA LEU A 112 5.33 -7.92 21.18
C LEU A 112 6.10 -9.23 21.43
N LYS A 113 5.51 -10.17 22.20
CA LYS A 113 6.11 -11.51 22.40
C LYS A 113 6.28 -12.26 21.08
N ALA A 114 5.29 -12.19 20.20
CA ALA A 114 5.32 -12.85 18.91
C ALA A 114 6.38 -12.25 17.97
N LEU A 115 6.57 -10.92 17.99
CA LEU A 115 7.58 -10.21 17.21
C LEU A 115 8.99 -10.54 17.69
N VAL A 116 9.23 -10.52 19.00
CA VAL A 116 10.52 -10.94 19.59
C VAL A 116 10.88 -12.37 19.20
N ALA A 117 9.91 -13.30 19.23
CA ALA A 117 10.14 -14.69 18.83
C ALA A 117 10.42 -14.87 17.32
N ARG A 118 10.10 -13.89 16.50
CA ARG A 118 10.36 -13.88 15.05
C ARG A 118 11.64 -13.12 14.68
N GLU A 119 12.29 -12.51 15.65
CA GLU A 119 13.56 -11.78 15.48
C GLU A 119 13.51 -10.69 14.40
N VAL A 120 12.34 -10.03 14.24
CA VAL A 120 12.18 -8.91 13.32
C VAL A 120 12.61 -7.60 13.97
N LEU A 121 13.01 -6.61 13.17
CA LEU A 121 13.33 -5.28 13.68
C LEU A 121 12.03 -4.56 14.11
N ILE A 122 11.97 -4.11 15.35
CA ILE A 122 10.79 -3.42 15.90
C ILE A 122 11.01 -1.91 15.86
N ASN A 123 10.09 -1.19 15.23
CA ASN A 123 10.02 0.26 15.24
C ASN A 123 9.04 0.70 16.33
N ILE A 124 9.57 1.21 17.43
CA ILE A 124 8.82 1.57 18.64
C ILE A 124 8.03 2.85 18.40
N ASP A 125 6.71 2.80 18.59
CA ASP A 125 5.79 3.92 18.36
C ASP A 125 5.56 4.78 19.62
N SER A 126 5.84 4.26 20.83
CA SER A 126 5.62 4.97 22.08
C SER A 126 6.53 4.52 23.22
N ILE A 127 6.76 5.41 24.20
CA ILE A 127 7.51 5.10 25.42
C ILE A 127 6.84 3.97 26.22
N SER A 128 5.51 3.91 26.24
CA SER A 128 4.77 2.82 26.88
C SER A 128 5.04 1.46 26.22
N GLU A 129 5.12 1.42 24.91
CA GLU A 129 5.49 0.22 24.15
C GLU A 129 6.93 -0.20 24.46
N MET A 130 7.86 0.74 24.45
CA MET A 130 9.27 0.53 24.82
C MET A 130 9.41 -0.16 26.19
N ARG A 131 8.76 0.40 27.22
CA ARG A 131 8.78 -0.14 28.59
C ARG A 131 8.14 -1.54 28.70
N ARG A 132 7.20 -1.87 27.83
CA ARG A 132 6.61 -3.22 27.76
C ARG A 132 7.51 -4.20 27.03
N LEU A 133 8.17 -3.76 25.98
CA LEU A 133 9.13 -4.58 25.22
C LEU A 133 10.33 -4.97 26.12
N THR A 134 10.91 -4.05 26.88
CA THR A 134 12.05 -4.31 27.75
C THR A 134 11.77 -5.26 28.90
N LYS A 135 10.50 -5.50 29.25
CA LYS A 135 10.11 -6.59 30.18
C LYS A 135 10.18 -7.97 29.53
N LEU A 136 10.30 -8.05 28.21
CA LEU A 136 10.36 -9.30 27.47
C LEU A 136 11.78 -9.62 26.99
N VAL A 137 12.53 -8.60 26.61
CA VAL A 137 13.86 -8.74 26.01
C VAL A 137 14.67 -7.45 26.17
N THR A 138 15.97 -7.59 26.30
CA THR A 138 16.96 -6.51 26.26
C THR A 138 18.04 -6.86 25.23
N ASP A 139 18.93 -5.92 24.94
CA ASP A 139 20.05 -6.07 24.00
C ASP A 139 19.62 -6.43 22.56
N ILE A 140 18.46 -5.97 22.13
CA ILE A 140 18.01 -6.08 20.74
C ILE A 140 18.09 -4.73 20.02
N PRO A 141 18.34 -4.74 18.70
CA PRO A 141 18.22 -3.54 17.88
C PRO A 141 16.75 -3.10 17.78
N VAL A 142 16.54 -1.79 17.86
CA VAL A 142 15.21 -1.18 17.67
C VAL A 142 15.34 0.10 16.84
N SER A 143 14.28 0.43 16.10
CA SER A 143 14.06 1.77 15.58
C SER A 143 13.07 2.52 16.46
N ILE A 144 13.09 3.83 16.43
CA ILE A 144 12.15 4.65 17.20
C ILE A 144 11.44 5.60 16.24
N ARG A 145 10.10 5.52 16.25
CA ARG A 145 9.25 6.40 15.44
C ARG A 145 9.00 7.69 16.19
N ILE A 146 9.31 8.80 15.52
CA ILE A 146 8.99 10.13 16.01
C ILE A 146 7.83 10.74 15.21
N ASN A 147 7.05 11.62 15.85
CA ASN A 147 6.10 12.46 15.16
C ASN A 147 6.81 13.76 14.74
N PRO A 148 7.07 13.96 13.44
CA PRO A 148 7.84 15.12 12.96
C PRO A 148 7.06 16.44 13.04
N ALA A 149 5.77 16.40 13.41
CA ALA A 149 4.82 17.53 13.32
C ALA A 149 4.77 18.17 11.90
N VAL A 150 5.13 17.38 10.89
CA VAL A 150 5.02 17.68 9.45
C VAL A 150 4.10 16.63 8.86
N GLY A 151 2.96 17.04 8.33
CA GLY A 151 1.95 16.12 7.78
C GLY A 151 1.58 16.46 6.35
N SER A 152 1.46 15.43 5.50
CA SER A 152 1.00 15.52 4.12
C SER A 152 0.12 14.30 3.78
N GLY A 153 -0.85 14.47 2.88
CA GLY A 153 -1.68 13.37 2.42
C GLY A 153 -2.77 13.84 1.46
N HIS A 154 -3.19 12.97 0.54
CA HIS A 154 -4.26 13.25 -0.42
C HIS A 154 -5.66 13.30 0.22
N HIS A 155 -5.80 12.89 1.47
CA HIS A 155 -7.04 12.93 2.25
C HIS A 155 -6.71 13.08 3.74
N GLU A 156 -7.51 13.85 4.50
CA GLU A 156 -7.29 14.10 5.95
C GLU A 156 -7.10 12.82 6.79
N LYS A 157 -7.80 11.73 6.44
CA LYS A 157 -7.71 10.42 7.12
C LYS A 157 -6.38 9.69 6.94
N VAL A 158 -5.50 10.14 6.03
CA VAL A 158 -4.21 9.50 5.74
C VAL A 158 -3.00 10.40 6.04
N VAL A 159 -3.20 11.51 6.73
CA VAL A 159 -2.15 12.38 7.26
C VAL A 159 -1.70 11.84 8.62
N THR A 160 -0.48 11.31 8.72
CA THR A 160 0.02 10.62 9.93
C THR A 160 1.08 11.39 10.70
N GLY A 161 1.83 12.27 10.06
CA GLY A 161 2.90 13.05 10.68
C GLY A 161 2.47 14.40 11.28
N ALA A 162 1.19 14.77 11.22
CA ALA A 162 0.70 16.04 11.74
C ALA A 162 0.66 16.05 13.29
N LYS A 163 0.74 17.25 13.86
CA LYS A 163 0.59 17.46 15.31
C LYS A 163 -0.76 16.93 15.81
N GLY A 164 -0.74 16.15 16.91
CA GLY A 164 -1.95 15.62 17.55
C GLY A 164 -2.47 14.32 16.90
N THR A 165 -1.75 13.71 15.99
CA THR A 165 -2.06 12.35 15.52
C THR A 165 -1.60 11.31 16.53
N LYS A 166 -2.12 10.08 16.42
CA LYS A 166 -1.81 8.97 17.34
C LYS A 166 -0.45 8.31 17.12
N PHE A 167 0.35 8.77 16.16
CA PHE A 167 1.56 8.12 15.68
C PHE A 167 2.82 8.77 16.21
N GLY A 168 3.77 7.93 16.66
CA GLY A 168 5.13 8.29 17.00
C GLY A 168 5.27 9.11 18.30
N ILE A 169 6.50 9.19 18.78
CA ILE A 169 6.90 9.94 19.97
C ILE A 169 6.90 11.44 19.63
N PRO A 170 6.27 12.31 20.44
CA PRO A 170 6.28 13.77 20.22
C PRO A 170 7.69 14.36 20.21
N LYS A 171 7.90 15.43 19.43
CA LYS A 171 9.22 16.08 19.26
C LYS A 171 9.92 16.43 20.58
N ASP A 172 9.18 16.94 21.54
CA ASP A 172 9.69 17.36 22.86
C ASP A 172 10.11 16.18 23.77
N GLN A 173 9.82 14.94 23.37
CA GLN A 173 10.15 13.73 24.11
C GLN A 173 11.19 12.85 23.41
N VAL A 174 11.65 13.20 22.22
CA VAL A 174 12.52 12.35 21.40
C VAL A 174 13.81 12.00 22.09
N ILE A 175 14.59 13.01 22.56
CA ILE A 175 15.89 12.79 23.22
C ILE A 175 15.72 11.98 24.51
N ALA A 176 14.68 12.30 25.30
CA ALA A 176 14.37 11.53 26.50
C ALA A 176 14.02 10.07 26.19
N ALA A 177 13.31 9.81 25.10
CA ALA A 177 12.96 8.45 24.68
C ALA A 177 14.18 7.64 24.22
N PHE A 178 15.09 8.23 23.44
CA PHE A 178 16.33 7.55 23.04
C PHE A 178 17.25 7.28 24.27
N ARG A 179 17.32 8.22 25.22
CA ARG A 179 18.04 8.03 26.48
C ARG A 179 17.42 6.89 27.29
N GLU A 180 16.11 6.88 27.48
CA GLU A 180 15.40 5.81 28.19
C GLU A 180 15.57 4.45 27.50
N ALA A 181 15.53 4.38 26.16
CA ALA A 181 15.78 3.14 25.43
C ALA A 181 17.16 2.55 25.74
N LYS A 182 18.20 3.39 25.73
CA LYS A 182 19.57 3.00 26.07
C LYS A 182 19.70 2.56 27.54
N GLU A 183 19.10 3.29 28.47
CA GLU A 183 19.10 2.98 29.92
C GLU A 183 18.38 1.66 30.21
N LEU A 184 17.30 1.36 29.47
CA LEU A 184 16.54 0.11 29.57
C LEU A 184 17.22 -1.08 28.87
N GLY A 185 18.41 -0.86 28.27
CA GLY A 185 19.21 -1.91 27.63
C GLY A 185 18.76 -2.28 26.22
N LEU A 186 18.04 -1.42 25.52
CA LEU A 186 17.79 -1.56 24.07
C LEU A 186 18.94 -0.91 23.28
N ARG A 187 19.12 -1.32 22.04
CA ARG A 187 20.07 -0.73 21.09
C ARG A 187 19.34 0.07 20.01
N PRO A 188 19.11 1.39 20.19
CA PRO A 188 18.52 2.20 19.13
C PRO A 188 19.46 2.26 17.92
N VAL A 189 19.04 1.71 16.81
CA VAL A 189 19.79 1.65 15.54
C VAL A 189 19.17 2.46 14.42
N GLY A 190 17.93 2.91 14.59
CA GLY A 190 17.20 3.68 13.58
C GLY A 190 16.33 4.77 14.16
N ILE A 191 16.15 5.81 13.37
CA ILE A 191 15.15 6.86 13.58
C ILE A 191 14.16 6.84 12.42
N HIS A 192 12.87 6.94 12.73
CA HIS A 192 11.80 6.78 11.76
C HIS A 192 10.76 7.88 11.90
N ALA A 193 10.19 8.31 10.77
CA ALA A 193 8.97 9.11 10.72
C ALA A 193 8.11 8.73 9.52
N HIS A 194 6.85 9.17 9.51
CA HIS A 194 5.97 8.99 8.36
C HIS A 194 5.02 10.18 8.25
N THR A 195 5.00 10.84 7.09
CA THR A 195 4.23 12.09 6.89
C THR A 195 2.77 11.85 6.54
N GLY A 196 2.48 10.80 5.77
CA GLY A 196 1.14 10.50 5.25
C GLY A 196 1.18 9.70 3.96
N SER A 197 0.16 9.78 3.11
CA SER A 197 0.04 8.94 1.91
C SER A 197 -0.47 9.70 0.69
N GLY A 198 0.08 9.36 -0.48
CA GLY A 198 -0.38 9.87 -1.78
C GLY A 198 0.23 11.21 -2.18
N GLY A 199 1.40 11.56 -1.63
CA GLY A 199 2.13 12.79 -1.97
C GLY A 199 2.68 12.75 -3.39
N LEU A 200 2.38 13.81 -4.16
CA LEU A 200 2.95 14.07 -5.49
C LEU A 200 3.91 15.29 -5.47
N ASN A 201 4.17 15.85 -4.29
CA ASN A 201 5.07 16.97 -4.06
C ASN A 201 6.28 16.50 -3.23
N THR A 202 7.47 16.94 -3.57
CA THR A 202 8.74 16.57 -2.90
C THR A 202 8.92 17.23 -1.54
N GLN A 203 8.42 18.45 -1.35
CA GLN A 203 8.70 19.27 -0.18
C GLN A 203 8.40 18.58 1.17
N PRO A 204 7.26 17.90 1.39
CA PRO A 204 7.00 17.22 2.67
C PRO A 204 8.02 16.12 3.00
N PHE A 205 8.60 15.46 1.99
CA PHE A 205 9.64 14.46 2.19
C PHE A 205 10.98 15.11 2.56
N ILE A 206 11.30 16.25 1.98
CA ILE A 206 12.47 17.06 2.32
C ILE A 206 12.35 17.58 3.75
N ASP A 207 11.21 18.16 4.11
CA ASP A 207 10.96 18.71 5.45
C ASP A 207 11.09 17.65 6.54
N VAL A 208 10.53 16.45 6.34
CA VAL A 208 10.68 15.35 7.31
C VAL A 208 12.11 14.87 7.41
N THR A 209 12.83 14.80 6.30
CA THR A 209 14.26 14.42 6.30
C THR A 209 15.09 15.39 7.12
N GLN A 210 14.90 16.70 6.95
CA GLN A 210 15.59 17.72 7.73
C GLN A 210 15.32 17.61 9.23
N VAL A 211 14.07 17.31 9.61
CA VAL A 211 13.69 17.08 11.01
C VAL A 211 14.40 15.85 11.58
N LEU A 212 14.44 14.73 10.84
CA LEU A 212 15.09 13.51 11.28
C LEU A 212 16.62 13.68 11.39
N VAL A 213 17.23 14.39 10.45
CA VAL A 213 18.66 14.71 10.47
C VAL A 213 19.02 15.54 11.70
N ALA A 214 18.22 16.56 12.03
CA ALA A 214 18.44 17.38 13.21
C ALA A 214 18.42 16.53 14.50
N PHE A 215 17.41 15.66 14.66
CA PHE A 215 17.32 14.75 15.81
C PHE A 215 18.43 13.70 15.82
N ALA A 216 18.83 13.18 14.67
CA ALA A 216 19.94 12.21 14.59
C ALA A 216 21.25 12.80 15.14
N ASN A 217 21.55 14.03 14.77
CA ASN A 217 22.73 14.74 15.28
C ASN A 217 22.65 15.03 16.79
N GLU A 218 21.51 15.49 17.28
CA GLU A 218 21.28 15.72 18.71
C GLU A 218 21.40 14.42 19.54
N ILE A 219 20.87 13.29 19.00
CA ILE A 219 20.98 11.96 19.62
C ILE A 219 22.44 11.50 19.67
N GLU A 220 23.21 11.70 18.60
CA GLU A 220 24.63 11.34 18.56
C GLU A 220 25.44 12.22 19.54
N GLU A 221 25.24 13.54 19.52
CA GLU A 221 25.96 14.50 20.36
C GLU A 221 25.66 14.33 21.86
N GLU A 222 24.38 14.24 22.25
CA GLU A 222 24.00 14.17 23.66
C GLU A 222 24.10 12.79 24.28
N LEU A 223 23.84 11.73 23.49
CA LEU A 223 23.69 10.38 24.01
C LEU A 223 24.80 9.42 23.56
N GLY A 224 25.66 9.83 22.61
CA GLY A 224 26.66 8.97 21.99
C GLY A 224 26.04 7.72 21.35
N ILE A 225 24.86 7.86 20.73
CA ILE A 225 24.18 6.78 20.00
C ILE A 225 24.42 7.02 18.51
N SER A 226 25.14 6.10 17.86
CA SER A 226 25.33 6.14 16.42
C SER A 226 24.22 5.33 15.74
N LEU A 227 23.40 5.99 14.93
CA LEU A 227 22.30 5.37 14.19
C LEU A 227 22.81 4.70 12.92
N GLU A 228 22.27 3.52 12.60
CA GLU A 228 22.61 2.76 11.40
C GLU A 228 21.76 3.17 10.19
N PHE A 229 20.52 3.66 10.42
CA PHE A 229 19.64 4.11 9.34
C PHE A 229 18.68 5.22 9.76
N LEU A 230 18.23 5.97 8.76
CA LEU A 230 17.21 6.99 8.83
C LEU A 230 16.09 6.62 7.87
N ASP A 231 14.86 6.48 8.38
CA ASP A 231 13.69 6.08 7.62
C ASP A 231 12.63 7.19 7.62
N ILE A 232 12.27 7.67 6.44
CA ILE A 232 11.22 8.71 6.30
C ILE A 232 9.83 8.13 6.07
N GLY A 233 9.69 6.81 6.13
CA GLY A 233 8.45 6.12 5.88
C GLY A 233 8.06 6.07 4.41
N GLY A 234 6.79 5.83 4.16
CA GLY A 234 6.22 5.82 2.83
C GLY A 234 5.62 7.17 2.43
N GLY A 235 4.58 7.10 1.62
CA GLY A 235 3.78 8.27 1.27
C GLY A 235 3.87 8.68 -0.19
N ILE A 236 4.84 8.19 -0.94
CA ILE A 236 4.96 8.48 -2.37
C ILE A 236 3.69 8.01 -3.10
N GLY A 237 3.03 8.98 -3.78
CA GLY A 237 1.82 8.77 -4.54
C GLY A 237 2.07 8.35 -5.98
N ILE A 238 0.96 8.07 -6.67
CA ILE A 238 0.91 7.93 -8.13
C ILE A 238 -0.11 8.92 -8.69
N PRO A 239 0.01 9.33 -9.94
CA PRO A 239 -1.02 10.11 -10.61
C PRO A 239 -2.23 9.22 -10.90
N TYR A 240 -3.35 9.49 -10.25
CA TYR A 240 -4.62 8.78 -10.49
C TYR A 240 -5.41 9.37 -11.66
N ARG A 241 -5.23 10.67 -11.94
CA ARG A 241 -5.92 11.37 -13.02
C ARG A 241 -5.00 11.55 -14.21
N PRO A 242 -5.53 11.56 -15.44
CA PRO A 242 -4.73 11.74 -16.65
C PRO A 242 -3.91 13.04 -16.66
N GLU A 243 -4.44 14.10 -16.05
CA GLU A 243 -3.81 15.43 -15.98
C GLU A 243 -2.75 15.55 -14.87
N GLU A 244 -2.70 14.62 -13.91
CA GLU A 244 -1.73 14.64 -12.82
C GLU A 244 -0.35 14.18 -13.29
N LYS A 245 0.68 14.83 -12.77
CA LYS A 245 2.07 14.42 -12.99
C LYS A 245 2.57 13.60 -11.81
N GLY A 246 3.30 12.53 -12.08
CA GLY A 246 4.00 11.77 -11.07
C GLY A 246 5.10 12.59 -10.38
N LEU A 247 5.49 12.15 -9.19
CA LEU A 247 6.62 12.70 -8.46
C LEU A 247 7.91 12.49 -9.27
N ASP A 248 8.77 13.51 -9.33
CA ASP A 248 10.13 13.39 -9.85
C ASP A 248 11.00 12.66 -8.81
N LEU A 249 11.15 11.35 -8.99
CA LEU A 249 11.89 10.50 -8.06
C LEU A 249 13.39 10.75 -8.08
N ASP A 250 13.97 11.05 -9.24
CA ASP A 250 15.40 11.27 -9.35
C ASP A 250 15.80 12.56 -8.61
N SER A 251 15.05 13.64 -8.83
CA SER A 251 15.25 14.90 -8.11
C SER A 251 15.03 14.75 -6.60
N LEU A 252 13.98 14.03 -6.19
CA LEU A 252 13.72 13.77 -4.78
C LEU A 252 14.83 12.96 -4.13
N ALA A 253 15.29 11.90 -4.80
CA ALA A 253 16.34 11.02 -4.29
C ALA A 253 17.67 11.76 -4.15
N GLU A 254 18.07 12.55 -5.14
CA GLU A 254 19.28 13.35 -5.09
C GLU A 254 19.24 14.32 -3.90
N GLU A 255 18.17 15.09 -3.75
CA GLU A 255 18.07 16.12 -2.70
C GLU A 255 18.04 15.50 -1.30
N ILE A 256 17.22 14.49 -1.06
CA ILE A 256 17.11 13.84 0.26
C ILE A 256 18.42 13.15 0.66
N THR A 257 19.01 12.39 -0.26
CA THR A 257 20.25 11.66 0.06
C THR A 257 21.42 12.61 0.24
N TYR A 258 21.47 13.74 -0.47
CA TYR A 258 22.42 14.82 -0.24
C TYR A 258 22.29 15.38 1.19
N ILE A 259 21.05 15.72 1.62
CA ILE A 259 20.80 16.23 2.97
C ILE A 259 21.32 15.25 4.04
N VAL A 260 21.03 13.95 3.91
CA VAL A 260 21.47 12.94 4.88
C VAL A 260 22.99 12.79 4.89
N LYS A 261 23.62 12.66 3.74
CA LYS A 261 25.08 12.43 3.60
C LYS A 261 25.92 13.59 4.09
N GLU A 262 25.50 14.83 3.80
CA GLU A 262 26.27 16.02 4.15
C GLU A 262 26.11 16.41 5.63
N ASN A 263 25.05 15.95 6.30
CA ASN A 263 24.74 16.41 7.64
C ASN A 263 24.72 15.31 8.71
N THR A 264 24.95 14.04 8.37
CA THR A 264 24.98 12.94 9.34
C THR A 264 26.06 11.92 9.03
N SER A 265 26.40 11.09 10.02
CA SER A 265 27.25 9.90 9.85
C SER A 265 26.46 8.63 9.46
N ILE A 266 25.14 8.73 9.27
CA ILE A 266 24.24 7.59 9.03
C ILE A 266 24.55 6.92 7.69
N PRO A 267 24.89 5.61 7.67
CA PRO A 267 25.33 4.93 6.46
C PRO A 267 24.21 4.49 5.52
N THR A 268 22.97 4.37 6.02
CA THR A 268 21.86 3.80 5.26
C THR A 268 20.62 4.68 5.34
N PHE A 269 19.99 4.91 4.20
CA PHE A 269 18.68 5.53 4.11
C PHE A 269 17.60 4.45 3.99
N ALA A 270 16.36 4.76 4.37
CA ALA A 270 15.23 3.83 4.21
C ALA A 270 13.94 4.55 3.80
N LEU A 271 13.10 3.83 3.07
CA LEU A 271 11.78 4.24 2.59
C LEU A 271 10.78 3.11 2.73
N GLU A 272 9.50 3.45 2.95
CA GLU A 272 8.39 2.49 3.07
C GLU A 272 7.31 2.68 1.96
N PRO A 273 7.65 2.64 0.66
CA PRO A 273 6.67 2.79 -0.40
C PRO A 273 5.73 1.57 -0.45
N GLY A 274 4.43 1.82 -0.45
CA GLY A 274 3.43 0.78 -0.72
C GLY A 274 2.71 1.09 -2.03
N ARG A 275 1.93 2.17 -2.03
CA ARG A 275 1.11 2.60 -3.16
C ARG A 275 1.90 2.72 -4.47
N PHE A 276 3.04 3.38 -4.43
CA PHE A 276 3.89 3.61 -5.60
C PHE A 276 4.26 2.32 -6.32
N ILE A 277 4.48 1.24 -5.58
CA ILE A 277 4.95 -0.04 -6.13
C ILE A 277 3.80 -0.84 -6.76
N VAL A 278 2.63 -0.91 -6.11
CA VAL A 278 1.60 -1.89 -6.51
C VAL A 278 0.35 -1.26 -7.14
N ALA A 279 0.09 0.05 -6.99
CA ALA A 279 -1.21 0.61 -7.37
C ALA A 279 -1.49 0.45 -8.87
N ASP A 280 -0.63 0.97 -9.72
CA ASP A 280 -0.82 1.02 -11.17
C ASP A 280 -0.41 -0.27 -11.90
N SER A 281 0.22 -1.22 -11.17
CA SER A 281 0.48 -2.55 -11.72
C SER A 281 -0.77 -3.43 -11.82
N THR A 282 -1.90 -3.00 -11.23
CA THR A 282 -3.11 -3.83 -11.12
C THR A 282 -4.36 -3.09 -11.56
N VAL A 283 -5.18 -3.74 -12.35
CA VAL A 283 -6.53 -3.31 -12.71
C VAL A 283 -7.58 -4.23 -12.08
N LEU A 284 -8.77 -3.68 -11.80
CA LEU A 284 -9.96 -4.46 -11.48
C LEU A 284 -10.81 -4.60 -12.74
N LEU A 285 -10.96 -5.82 -13.24
CA LEU A 285 -11.85 -6.14 -14.35
C LEU A 285 -13.24 -6.50 -13.82
N THR A 286 -14.27 -5.93 -14.42
CA THR A 286 -15.66 -6.11 -14.02
C THR A 286 -16.55 -6.06 -15.25
N ARG A 287 -17.63 -6.84 -15.27
CA ARG A 287 -18.51 -6.96 -16.44
C ARG A 287 -19.78 -6.14 -16.27
N VAL A 288 -20.20 -5.49 -17.34
CA VAL A 288 -21.45 -4.71 -17.39
C VAL A 288 -22.64 -5.66 -17.35
N ASN A 289 -23.51 -5.48 -16.38
CA ASN A 289 -24.74 -6.27 -16.19
C ASN A 289 -26.00 -5.49 -16.54
N ASP A 290 -25.95 -4.16 -16.41
CA ASP A 290 -27.13 -3.30 -16.57
C ASP A 290 -26.71 -1.89 -17.02
N ILE A 291 -27.50 -1.28 -17.88
CA ILE A 291 -27.33 0.10 -18.32
C ILE A 291 -28.64 0.84 -18.07
N LYS A 292 -28.55 1.89 -17.24
CA LYS A 292 -29.75 2.61 -16.81
C LYS A 292 -29.61 4.10 -17.00
N GLU A 293 -30.61 4.71 -17.63
CA GLU A 293 -30.78 6.15 -17.69
C GLU A 293 -31.73 6.61 -16.58
N ALA A 294 -31.34 7.62 -15.81
CA ALA A 294 -32.17 8.20 -14.77
C ALA A 294 -31.96 9.72 -14.70
N GLY A 295 -32.88 10.43 -15.32
CA GLY A 295 -32.77 11.87 -15.52
C GLY A 295 -31.59 12.22 -16.44
N GLU A 296 -30.65 13.02 -15.96
CA GLU A 296 -29.46 13.41 -16.73
C GLU A 296 -28.28 12.46 -16.55
N LYS A 297 -28.46 11.37 -15.79
CA LYS A 297 -27.38 10.43 -15.46
C LYS A 297 -27.52 9.12 -16.20
N ASN A 298 -26.39 8.62 -16.68
CA ASN A 298 -26.26 7.27 -17.20
C ASN A 298 -25.48 6.42 -16.20
N PHE A 299 -26.08 5.35 -15.73
CA PHE A 299 -25.47 4.38 -14.83
C PHE A 299 -25.02 3.14 -15.62
N LEU A 300 -23.78 2.75 -15.37
CA LEU A 300 -23.20 1.51 -15.86
C LEU A 300 -23.09 0.54 -14.68
N GLY A 301 -24.05 -0.35 -14.55
CA GLY A 301 -24.13 -1.36 -13.50
C GLY A 301 -23.18 -2.51 -13.79
N VAL A 302 -22.26 -2.81 -12.87
CA VAL A 302 -21.24 -3.86 -13.03
C VAL A 302 -21.31 -4.88 -11.90
N ASP A 303 -20.61 -6.02 -12.05
CA ASP A 303 -20.59 -7.10 -11.05
C ASP A 303 -19.64 -6.85 -9.86
N ALA A 304 -18.76 -5.85 -9.90
CA ALA A 304 -17.98 -5.36 -8.77
C ALA A 304 -18.70 -4.19 -8.08
N GLY A 305 -18.60 -4.12 -6.76
CA GLY A 305 -19.09 -2.99 -5.96
C GLY A 305 -18.03 -2.47 -4.98
N PHE A 306 -18.44 -1.57 -4.08
CA PHE A 306 -17.51 -1.06 -3.08
C PHE A 306 -17.02 -2.17 -2.13
N ASN A 307 -17.73 -3.28 -1.99
CA ASN A 307 -17.24 -4.46 -1.28
C ASN A 307 -15.99 -5.07 -1.94
N THR A 308 -15.81 -4.86 -3.24
CA THR A 308 -14.61 -5.26 -3.98
C THR A 308 -13.55 -4.16 -3.94
N LEU A 309 -13.89 -2.91 -4.26
CA LEU A 309 -12.99 -1.76 -4.24
C LEU A 309 -13.62 -0.59 -3.47
N ILE A 310 -13.33 -0.51 -2.16
CA ILE A 310 -13.99 0.45 -1.26
C ILE A 310 -13.53 1.89 -1.42
N ARG A 311 -12.35 2.12 -2.00
CA ARG A 311 -11.68 3.42 -2.01
C ARG A 311 -12.51 4.58 -2.58
N PRO A 312 -13.25 4.44 -3.70
CA PRO A 312 -14.12 5.50 -4.19
C PRO A 312 -15.21 5.87 -3.19
N ALA A 313 -15.85 4.89 -2.55
CA ALA A 313 -16.93 5.12 -1.58
C ALA A 313 -16.41 5.70 -0.25
N PHE A 314 -15.26 5.24 0.23
CA PHE A 314 -14.74 5.58 1.57
C PHE A 314 -13.89 6.85 1.62
N TYR A 315 -13.08 7.08 0.59
CA TYR A 315 -12.17 8.22 0.50
C TYR A 315 -12.54 9.22 -0.59
N GLY A 316 -13.56 8.95 -1.41
CA GLY A 316 -13.80 9.72 -2.62
C GLY A 316 -12.66 9.63 -3.64
N SER A 317 -11.87 8.54 -3.57
CA SER A 317 -10.69 8.38 -4.44
C SER A 317 -11.11 8.27 -5.90
N TYR A 318 -10.40 9.01 -6.76
CA TYR A 318 -10.54 8.83 -8.19
C TYR A 318 -9.87 7.52 -8.63
N HIS A 319 -10.54 6.78 -9.49
CA HIS A 319 -9.98 5.71 -10.31
C HIS A 319 -10.37 5.98 -11.75
N HIS A 320 -9.40 5.88 -12.66
CA HIS A 320 -9.71 5.92 -14.09
C HIS A 320 -10.43 4.64 -14.48
N ALA A 321 -11.24 4.72 -15.53
CA ALA A 321 -11.96 3.57 -16.05
C ALA A 321 -11.96 3.60 -17.57
N ALA A 322 -11.95 2.41 -18.18
CA ALA A 322 -12.08 2.22 -19.61
C ALA A 322 -12.96 1.01 -19.91
N ILE A 323 -13.61 0.98 -21.08
CA ILE A 323 -14.25 -0.24 -21.59
C ILE A 323 -13.17 -1.04 -22.31
N ALA A 324 -12.73 -2.14 -21.70
CA ALA A 324 -11.54 -2.87 -22.12
C ALA A 324 -11.66 -3.54 -23.49
N ASN A 325 -12.87 -3.93 -23.91
CA ASN A 325 -13.16 -4.50 -25.23
C ASN A 325 -13.57 -3.45 -26.28
N ARG A 326 -13.54 -2.17 -25.91
CA ARG A 326 -13.77 -1.01 -26.78
C ARG A 326 -12.69 0.05 -26.56
N PHE A 327 -11.49 -0.39 -26.23
CA PHE A 327 -10.45 0.42 -25.61
C PHE A 327 -9.95 1.59 -26.49
N SER A 328 -9.91 1.40 -27.81
CA SER A 328 -9.48 2.45 -28.75
C SER A 328 -10.61 3.34 -29.25
N LEU A 329 -11.87 3.07 -28.89
CA LEU A 329 -13.00 3.88 -29.33
C LEU A 329 -13.06 5.19 -28.52
N PRO A 330 -13.51 6.29 -29.17
CA PRO A 330 -13.64 7.57 -28.48
C PRO A 330 -14.77 7.51 -27.42
N GLY A 331 -14.62 8.30 -26.37
CA GLY A 331 -15.69 8.52 -25.39
C GLY A 331 -16.87 9.27 -26.00
N GLU A 332 -18.07 8.79 -25.75
CA GLU A 332 -19.32 9.34 -26.27
C GLU A 332 -20.33 9.68 -25.19
N VAL A 333 -20.34 8.91 -24.08
CA VAL A 333 -21.34 9.00 -23.01
C VAL A 333 -20.65 9.11 -21.66
N ASN A 334 -21.13 10.03 -20.82
CA ASN A 334 -20.70 10.11 -19.43
C ASN A 334 -21.46 9.08 -18.58
N TYR A 335 -20.73 8.18 -17.92
CA TYR A 335 -21.27 7.16 -17.04
C TYR A 335 -20.82 7.32 -15.60
N ASP A 336 -21.75 7.06 -14.68
CA ASP A 336 -21.45 6.69 -13.30
C ASP A 336 -21.37 5.15 -13.23
N ILE A 337 -20.20 4.58 -12.89
CA ILE A 337 -19.98 3.14 -12.77
C ILE A 337 -20.38 2.72 -11.36
N VAL A 338 -21.40 1.87 -11.24
CA VAL A 338 -22.02 1.48 -9.98
C VAL A 338 -22.03 -0.03 -9.81
N GLY A 339 -21.96 -0.49 -8.56
CA GLY A 339 -21.97 -1.90 -8.24
C GLY A 339 -23.35 -2.43 -7.80
N PRO A 340 -23.38 -3.71 -7.39
CA PRO A 340 -24.59 -4.40 -6.98
C PRO A 340 -24.90 -4.29 -5.47
N ILE A 341 -24.25 -3.41 -4.74
CA ILE A 341 -24.47 -3.23 -3.29
C ILE A 341 -25.66 -2.31 -3.06
N CYS A 342 -26.51 -2.66 -2.11
CA CYS A 342 -27.77 -1.95 -1.86
C CYS A 342 -27.59 -0.64 -1.07
N GLU A 343 -26.59 0.19 -1.48
CA GLU A 343 -26.33 1.50 -0.92
C GLU A 343 -26.06 2.54 -2.01
N THR A 344 -26.49 3.77 -1.78
CA THR A 344 -26.28 4.89 -2.72
C THR A 344 -24.81 5.30 -2.86
N SER A 345 -23.94 4.85 -1.95
CA SER A 345 -22.50 5.04 -1.98
C SER A 345 -21.74 4.04 -2.88
N ASP A 346 -22.44 3.08 -3.50
CA ASP A 346 -21.81 2.03 -4.30
C ASP A 346 -21.40 2.50 -5.70
N TYR A 347 -20.38 3.35 -5.71
CA TYR A 347 -19.74 3.83 -6.91
C TYR A 347 -18.28 3.32 -6.98
N LEU A 348 -17.88 2.83 -8.16
CA LEU A 348 -16.48 2.58 -8.50
C LEU A 348 -15.85 3.79 -9.21
N ALA A 349 -16.63 4.50 -10.02
CA ALA A 349 -16.21 5.75 -10.65
C ALA A 349 -17.44 6.62 -10.96
N LYS A 350 -17.26 7.94 -11.02
CA LYS A 350 -18.32 8.90 -11.35
C LYS A 350 -17.89 9.77 -12.50
N ASP A 351 -18.84 10.05 -13.39
CA ASP A 351 -18.67 10.98 -14.51
C ASP A 351 -17.48 10.61 -15.40
N ARG A 352 -17.51 9.38 -15.96
CA ARG A 352 -16.49 8.92 -16.89
C ARG A 352 -17.00 8.99 -18.32
N LEU A 353 -16.30 9.76 -19.16
CA LEU A 353 -16.58 9.81 -20.60
C LEU A 353 -16.03 8.53 -21.23
N LEU A 354 -16.91 7.61 -21.61
CA LEU A 354 -16.59 6.30 -22.16
C LEU A 354 -17.25 6.10 -23.53
N PRO A 355 -16.77 5.16 -24.36
CA PRO A 355 -17.52 4.70 -25.52
C PRO A 355 -18.94 4.26 -25.12
N LYS A 356 -19.89 4.31 -26.04
CA LYS A 356 -21.23 3.80 -25.77
C LYS A 356 -21.14 2.32 -25.38
N ALA A 357 -21.54 2.02 -24.15
CA ALA A 357 -21.47 0.69 -23.55
C ALA A 357 -22.64 -0.20 -23.96
N GLU A 358 -22.42 -1.50 -23.91
CA GLU A 358 -23.43 -2.55 -24.06
C GLU A 358 -23.34 -3.53 -22.87
N GLU A 359 -24.46 -4.21 -22.57
CA GLU A 359 -24.46 -5.31 -21.59
C GLU A 359 -23.47 -6.40 -22.01
N GLY A 360 -22.68 -6.90 -21.06
CA GLY A 360 -21.61 -7.85 -21.34
C GLY A 360 -20.24 -7.20 -21.63
N ASP A 361 -20.17 -5.90 -21.87
CA ASP A 361 -18.88 -5.20 -22.01
C ASP A 361 -18.01 -5.36 -20.77
N LEU A 362 -16.70 -5.34 -20.97
CA LEU A 362 -15.71 -5.47 -19.90
C LEU A 362 -15.18 -4.10 -19.52
N VAL A 363 -15.32 -3.72 -18.27
CA VAL A 363 -14.78 -2.47 -17.72
C VAL A 363 -13.51 -2.77 -16.93
N ALA A 364 -12.45 -1.99 -17.19
CA ALA A 364 -11.22 -1.97 -16.39
C ALA A 364 -11.20 -0.73 -15.49
N ILE A 365 -11.10 -0.94 -14.18
CA ILE A 365 -10.86 0.11 -13.19
C ILE A 365 -9.37 0.11 -12.85
N TYR A 366 -8.70 1.23 -13.11
CA TYR A 366 -7.26 1.38 -13.02
C TYR A 366 -6.77 1.57 -11.57
N ASP A 367 -5.46 1.39 -11.39
CA ASP A 367 -4.75 1.70 -10.14
C ASP A 367 -5.32 0.98 -8.90
N ALA A 368 -5.82 -0.24 -9.11
CA ALA A 368 -6.54 -1.00 -8.10
C ALA A 368 -5.62 -1.86 -7.19
N GLY A 369 -4.31 -1.87 -7.42
CA GLY A 369 -3.36 -2.75 -6.73
C GLY A 369 -3.09 -2.39 -5.27
N ALA A 370 -3.17 -1.10 -4.91
CA ALA A 370 -2.96 -0.66 -3.55
C ALA A 370 -4.27 -0.41 -2.82
N TYR A 371 -4.44 -1.06 -1.65
CA TYR A 371 -5.62 -0.89 -0.80
C TYR A 371 -6.94 -1.25 -1.52
N GLY A 372 -6.86 -2.08 -2.56
CA GLY A 372 -8.01 -2.68 -3.24
C GLY A 372 -8.44 -3.95 -2.52
N PHE A 373 -7.89 -5.10 -2.92
CA PHE A 373 -8.28 -6.40 -2.35
C PHE A 373 -8.13 -6.46 -0.81
N VAL A 374 -7.06 -5.90 -0.24
CA VAL A 374 -6.81 -5.94 1.21
C VAL A 374 -7.87 -5.20 2.04
N MET A 375 -8.61 -4.26 1.45
CA MET A 375 -9.73 -3.56 2.07
C MET A 375 -11.10 -4.08 1.61
N SER A 376 -11.15 -5.11 0.76
CA SER A 376 -12.39 -5.72 0.32
C SER A 376 -13.11 -6.42 1.48
N SER A 377 -14.41 -6.59 1.33
CA SER A 377 -15.27 -7.17 2.36
C SER A 377 -16.29 -8.16 1.78
N GLN A 378 -16.96 -8.88 2.67
CA GLN A 378 -18.05 -9.80 2.35
C GLN A 378 -19.42 -9.14 2.53
N TYR A 379 -19.49 -7.81 2.40
CA TYR A 379 -20.75 -7.08 2.58
C TYR A 379 -21.81 -7.56 1.60
N ASN A 380 -23.07 -7.60 2.01
CA ASN A 380 -24.20 -8.26 1.37
C ASN A 380 -23.97 -9.78 1.10
N SER A 381 -23.13 -10.44 1.91
CA SER A 381 -22.72 -11.85 1.76
C SER A 381 -22.13 -12.17 0.37
N ARG A 382 -21.49 -11.20 -0.26
CA ARG A 382 -20.78 -11.38 -1.52
C ARG A 382 -19.37 -11.89 -1.26
N PRO A 383 -18.95 -13.01 -1.87
CA PRO A 383 -17.59 -13.50 -1.79
C PRO A 383 -16.56 -12.51 -2.35
N ARG A 384 -15.37 -12.48 -1.75
CA ARG A 384 -14.26 -11.73 -2.34
C ARG A 384 -13.78 -12.42 -3.61
N CYS A 385 -13.34 -11.61 -4.59
CA CYS A 385 -13.04 -12.08 -5.93
C CYS A 385 -11.64 -12.73 -6.06
N ARG A 386 -11.32 -13.20 -7.26
CA ARG A 386 -10.02 -13.77 -7.63
C ARG A 386 -8.96 -12.70 -7.81
N GLU A 387 -7.69 -13.14 -7.73
CA GLU A 387 -6.53 -12.35 -8.16
C GLU A 387 -5.69 -13.19 -9.14
N VAL A 388 -5.23 -12.54 -10.22
CA VAL A 388 -4.41 -13.13 -11.29
C VAL A 388 -3.13 -12.31 -11.44
N LEU A 389 -2.00 -12.99 -11.66
CA LEU A 389 -0.72 -12.41 -12.03
C LEU A 389 -0.44 -12.74 -13.49
N VAL A 390 -0.08 -11.71 -14.29
CA VAL A 390 0.29 -11.85 -15.69
C VAL A 390 1.80 -11.62 -15.83
N ASP A 391 2.49 -12.64 -16.33
CA ASP A 391 3.91 -12.59 -16.72
C ASP A 391 4.00 -12.73 -18.24
N GLY A 392 4.09 -11.61 -18.94
CA GLY A 392 4.13 -11.57 -20.41
C GLY A 392 2.94 -12.28 -21.06
N GLU A 393 3.12 -13.52 -21.49
CA GLU A 393 2.13 -14.35 -22.19
C GLU A 393 1.36 -15.30 -21.26
N HIS A 394 1.68 -15.31 -19.98
CA HIS A 394 1.11 -16.27 -19.03
C HIS A 394 0.28 -15.56 -17.97
N ALA A 395 -0.92 -16.05 -17.73
CA ALA A 395 -1.78 -15.62 -16.65
C ALA A 395 -1.94 -16.76 -15.63
N SER A 396 -1.58 -16.49 -14.38
CA SER A 396 -1.61 -17.44 -13.27
C SER A 396 -2.58 -16.98 -12.21
N LEU A 397 -3.46 -17.88 -11.75
CA LEU A 397 -4.34 -17.63 -10.62
C LEU A 397 -3.49 -17.58 -9.34
N ILE A 398 -3.49 -16.46 -8.63
CA ILE A 398 -2.72 -16.25 -7.39
C ILE A 398 -3.61 -16.13 -6.15
N ARG A 399 -4.93 -16.09 -6.35
CA ARG A 399 -5.95 -16.23 -5.31
C ARG A 399 -7.25 -16.72 -5.91
N GLU A 400 -7.81 -17.77 -5.31
CA GLU A 400 -9.18 -18.23 -5.60
C GLU A 400 -10.22 -17.21 -5.11
N ALA A 401 -11.40 -17.19 -5.75
CA ALA A 401 -12.55 -16.51 -5.17
C ALA A 401 -13.00 -17.23 -3.90
N GLU A 402 -13.51 -16.48 -2.93
CA GLU A 402 -14.22 -17.09 -1.81
C GLU A 402 -15.49 -17.78 -2.28
N SER A 403 -15.87 -18.83 -1.58
CA SER A 403 -17.16 -19.50 -1.67
C SER A 403 -18.11 -19.01 -0.57
N LEU A 404 -19.39 -19.38 -0.66
CA LEU A 404 -20.33 -19.17 0.45
C LEU A 404 -19.87 -19.93 1.71
N ASP A 405 -19.25 -21.09 1.57
CA ASP A 405 -18.74 -21.87 2.71
C ASP A 405 -17.58 -21.14 3.41
N ASP A 406 -16.75 -20.39 2.69
CA ASP A 406 -15.71 -19.55 3.30
C ASP A 406 -16.32 -18.44 4.17
N ILE A 407 -17.44 -17.84 3.73
CA ILE A 407 -18.17 -16.83 4.50
C ILE A 407 -18.79 -17.45 5.76
N LEU A 408 -19.29 -18.68 5.68
CA LEU A 408 -20.00 -19.37 6.77
C LEU A 408 -19.07 -20.16 7.70
N LYS A 409 -17.82 -20.40 7.33
CA LYS A 409 -16.85 -21.30 7.97
C LYS A 409 -16.78 -21.19 9.50
N HIS A 410 -16.91 -20.00 10.04
CA HIS A 410 -16.79 -19.74 11.48
C HIS A 410 -18.14 -19.48 12.17
N GLN A 411 -19.26 -19.57 11.46
CA GLN A 411 -20.59 -19.41 12.03
C GLN A 411 -21.06 -20.72 12.69
N ARG A 412 -21.87 -20.61 13.73
CA ARG A 412 -22.45 -21.75 14.45
C ARG A 412 -23.89 -21.44 14.84
N ILE A 413 -24.75 -22.40 14.61
CA ILE A 413 -26.14 -22.38 15.11
C ILE A 413 -26.14 -23.04 16.52
N PRO A 414 -26.51 -22.31 17.57
CA PRO A 414 -26.63 -22.92 18.92
C PRO A 414 -27.63 -24.07 18.90
N SER A 415 -27.37 -25.15 19.67
CA SER A 415 -28.22 -26.38 19.67
C SER A 415 -29.69 -26.10 19.97
N ARG A 416 -29.99 -25.10 20.80
CA ARG A 416 -31.38 -24.68 21.11
C ARG A 416 -32.16 -24.10 19.92
N LEU A 417 -31.50 -23.76 18.82
CA LEU A 417 -32.08 -23.23 17.58
C LEU A 417 -32.02 -24.24 16.43
N MET A 418 -31.49 -25.45 16.67
CA MET A 418 -31.56 -26.54 15.71
C MET A 418 -32.96 -27.17 15.79
N LEU A 419 -33.67 -27.26 14.67
CA LEU A 419 -34.99 -27.89 14.54
C LEU A 419 -34.90 -29.39 14.67
#